data_b3331dce283ab1a3c08fa45df0d37ef1
#
_entry.id   b3331dce283ab1a3c08fa45df0d37ef1
#
_cell.length_a   1.000
_cell.length_b   1.000
_cell.length_c   1.000
_cell.angle_alpha   90.00
_cell.angle_beta   90.00
_cell.angle_gamma   90.00
#
_symmetry.space_group_name_H-M   'P 1'
#
loop_
_entity.id
_entity.type
_entity.pdbx_description
1 polymer ?
#
loop_
_entity_poly.entity_id
_entity_poly.type
_entity_poly.pdbx_seq_one_letter_code
_entity_poly.pdbx_strand_id
1 'polypeptide(L)'
;MDNILQAEHISKSFTGHKALNDVSLSIPRGSVYGLLGPNGAGKTTFIRIVNRITAPDSGSVLLDGRPITDDDVRRIGYLPEERGLYKKMKVGEQAIFFARLNGLARSEARRQLKLWFEKFGIESWWDRKVEELSKGMAQKVQFIITVLHRPSLLIFDEPFSGFDPVNAQLLKEEILALRDRGATVIFSTHNMSSVEEICDHITLINKSHNILSGAVDEIRRRHGENIFEVSYRGDEAAARGCVASRCQIMEPPTPASEQPSDCARLLLRPCEGVEVREVIAALNGAVELRGFTEVIPSMNDIFIRAVNGTL
;
A
#
# COMPACT_ATOMS: atom_id res chain seq x y z
N MET A 1 -12.03 16.95 -1.35
CA MET A 1 -10.66 16.61 -1.79
C MET A 1 -10.65 16.58 -3.31
N ASP A 2 -9.56 17.02 -3.95
CA ASP A 2 -9.42 16.92 -5.40
C ASP A 2 -9.00 15.47 -5.75
N ASN A 3 -9.86 14.76 -6.49
CA ASN A 3 -9.60 13.39 -6.90
C ASN A 3 -9.03 13.36 -8.32
N ILE A 4 -7.93 12.64 -8.52
CA ILE A 4 -7.38 12.43 -9.86
C ILE A 4 -8.17 11.37 -10.63
N LEU A 5 -8.62 10.32 -9.93
CA LEU A 5 -9.40 9.23 -10.51
C LEU A 5 -10.63 8.95 -9.66
N GLN A 6 -11.77 8.76 -10.33
CA GLN A 6 -13.02 8.32 -9.73
C GLN A 6 -13.58 7.16 -10.56
N ALA A 7 -13.91 6.09 -9.91
CA ALA A 7 -14.59 4.95 -10.51
C ALA A 7 -15.95 4.79 -9.83
N GLU A 8 -17.00 4.71 -10.61
CA GLU A 8 -18.38 4.68 -10.13
C GLU A 8 -19.10 3.47 -10.67
N HIS A 9 -19.60 2.63 -9.77
CA HIS A 9 -20.43 1.46 -10.07
C HIS A 9 -19.84 0.49 -11.09
N ILE A 10 -18.53 0.27 -11.03
CA ILE A 10 -17.81 -0.60 -11.98
C ILE A 10 -18.22 -2.06 -11.77
N SER A 11 -18.79 -2.65 -12.80
CA SER A 11 -19.03 -4.09 -12.86
C SER A 11 -18.35 -4.72 -14.07
N LYS A 12 -17.83 -5.94 -13.90
CA LYS A 12 -17.20 -6.72 -14.96
C LYS A 12 -17.38 -8.20 -14.72
N SER A 13 -17.87 -8.89 -15.74
CA SER A 13 -18.00 -10.35 -15.77
C SER A 13 -17.18 -10.93 -16.91
N PHE A 14 -16.62 -12.10 -16.68
CA PHE A 14 -16.05 -12.98 -17.69
C PHE A 14 -16.85 -14.29 -17.67
N THR A 15 -16.66 -15.17 -18.64
CA THR A 15 -17.40 -16.44 -18.74
C THR A 15 -17.38 -17.19 -17.40
N GLY A 16 -18.54 -17.30 -16.75
CA GLY A 16 -18.73 -18.01 -15.49
C GLY A 16 -18.21 -17.33 -14.21
N HIS A 17 -17.66 -16.09 -14.30
CA HIS A 17 -17.11 -15.40 -13.14
C HIS A 17 -17.35 -13.88 -13.19
N LYS A 18 -17.91 -13.33 -12.11
CA LYS A 18 -18.04 -11.90 -11.92
C LYS A 18 -16.77 -11.38 -11.22
N ALA A 19 -15.93 -10.67 -11.95
CA ALA A 19 -14.65 -10.18 -11.45
C ALA A 19 -14.77 -8.88 -10.64
N LEU A 20 -15.74 -8.01 -10.99
CA LEU A 20 -16.09 -6.81 -10.24
C LEU A 20 -17.61 -6.70 -10.16
N ASN A 21 -18.13 -6.32 -9.02
CA ASN A 21 -19.56 -6.17 -8.74
C ASN A 21 -19.80 -4.86 -8.00
N ASP A 22 -20.21 -3.85 -8.75
CA ASP A 22 -20.59 -2.53 -8.20
C ASP A 22 -19.47 -1.86 -7.38
N VAL A 23 -18.25 -1.89 -7.91
CA VAL A 23 -17.07 -1.32 -7.24
C VAL A 23 -17.00 0.17 -7.52
N SER A 24 -17.02 0.98 -6.46
CA SER A 24 -16.81 2.43 -6.52
C SER A 24 -15.65 2.83 -5.62
N LEU A 25 -14.77 3.72 -6.12
CA LEU A 25 -13.67 4.27 -5.35
C LEU A 25 -13.22 5.62 -5.91
N SER A 26 -12.62 6.44 -5.05
CA SER A 26 -12.08 7.75 -5.38
C SER A 26 -10.63 7.85 -4.90
N ILE A 27 -9.75 8.33 -5.76
CA ILE A 27 -8.32 8.40 -5.50
C ILE A 27 -7.90 9.86 -5.39
N PRO A 28 -7.49 10.31 -4.19
CA PRO A 28 -7.03 11.68 -3.97
C PRO A 28 -5.76 11.96 -4.77
N ARG A 29 -5.67 13.17 -5.34
CA ARG A 29 -4.49 13.63 -6.07
C ARG A 29 -3.27 13.73 -5.13
N GLY A 30 -2.09 13.34 -5.63
CA GLY A 30 -0.83 13.43 -4.89
C GLY A 30 -0.74 12.48 -3.71
N SER A 31 -1.48 11.36 -3.74
CA SER A 31 -1.46 10.33 -2.71
C SER A 31 -0.89 9.00 -3.21
N VAL A 32 -0.45 8.16 -2.29
CA VAL A 32 -0.20 6.74 -2.53
C VAL A 32 -1.44 5.96 -2.10
N TYR A 33 -2.06 5.27 -3.05
CA TYR A 33 -3.30 4.55 -2.87
C TYR A 33 -3.12 3.04 -3.01
N GLY A 34 -3.46 2.30 -1.98
CA GLY A 34 -3.40 0.83 -1.97
C GLY A 34 -4.69 0.19 -2.48
N LEU A 35 -4.60 -0.62 -3.52
CA LEU A 35 -5.69 -1.48 -3.99
C LEU A 35 -5.45 -2.90 -3.45
N LEU A 36 -6.15 -3.25 -2.38
CA LEU A 36 -5.89 -4.44 -1.59
C LEU A 36 -6.89 -5.57 -1.89
N GLY A 37 -6.51 -6.77 -1.56
CA GLY A 37 -7.39 -7.92 -1.64
C GLY A 37 -6.65 -9.22 -1.95
N PRO A 38 -7.27 -10.38 -1.70
CA PRO A 38 -6.68 -11.66 -2.04
C PRO A 38 -6.53 -11.83 -3.57
N ASN A 39 -5.77 -12.86 -3.97
CA ASN A 39 -5.67 -13.19 -5.38
C ASN A 39 -7.05 -13.56 -5.95
N GLY A 40 -7.34 -13.07 -7.15
CA GLY A 40 -8.66 -13.24 -7.79
C GLY A 40 -9.77 -12.32 -7.28
N ALA A 41 -9.50 -11.39 -6.35
CA ALA A 41 -10.51 -10.46 -5.82
C ALA A 41 -11.05 -9.44 -6.85
N GLY A 42 -10.34 -9.22 -7.97
CA GLY A 42 -10.73 -8.26 -9.00
C GLY A 42 -9.73 -7.10 -9.21
N LYS A 43 -8.67 -7.00 -8.41
CA LYS A 43 -7.69 -5.90 -8.46
C LYS A 43 -7.12 -5.65 -9.87
N THR A 44 -6.53 -6.67 -10.49
CA THR A 44 -5.96 -6.58 -11.85
C THR A 44 -7.03 -6.27 -12.90
N THR A 45 -8.26 -6.76 -12.73
CA THR A 45 -9.38 -6.42 -13.61
C THR A 45 -9.72 -4.93 -13.51
N PHE A 46 -9.79 -4.38 -12.30
CA PHE A 46 -9.99 -2.96 -12.08
C PHE A 46 -8.86 -2.12 -12.72
N ILE A 47 -7.61 -2.49 -12.48
CA ILE A 47 -6.43 -1.84 -13.08
C ILE A 47 -6.51 -1.86 -14.62
N ARG A 48 -6.89 -2.98 -15.23
CA ARG A 48 -7.04 -3.10 -16.69
C ARG A 48 -8.16 -2.21 -17.23
N ILE A 49 -9.24 -2.01 -16.47
CA ILE A 49 -10.32 -1.08 -16.85
C ILE A 49 -9.81 0.37 -16.83
N VAL A 50 -9.11 0.78 -15.78
CA VAL A 50 -8.52 2.13 -15.69
C VAL A 50 -7.53 2.38 -16.82
N ASN A 51 -6.73 1.38 -17.20
CA ASN A 51 -5.79 1.47 -18.33
C ASN A 51 -6.45 1.28 -19.71
N ARG A 52 -7.77 1.17 -19.79
CA ARG A 52 -8.56 0.93 -21.04
C ARG A 52 -8.17 -0.33 -21.81
N ILE A 53 -7.53 -1.29 -21.13
CA ILE A 53 -7.21 -2.62 -21.70
C ILE A 53 -8.48 -3.46 -21.80
N THR A 54 -9.42 -3.26 -20.85
CA THR A 54 -10.70 -3.98 -20.79
C THR A 54 -11.81 -2.97 -20.53
N ALA A 55 -12.91 -3.05 -21.27
CA ALA A 55 -14.09 -2.23 -20.99
C ALA A 55 -14.89 -2.81 -19.80
N PRO A 56 -15.43 -1.97 -18.90
CA PRO A 56 -16.41 -2.42 -17.91
C PRO A 56 -17.72 -2.84 -18.60
N ASP A 57 -18.53 -3.66 -17.95
CA ASP A 57 -19.86 -4.01 -18.41
C ASP A 57 -20.87 -2.91 -18.01
N SER A 58 -20.62 -2.26 -16.87
CA SER A 58 -21.36 -1.06 -16.40
C SER A 58 -20.47 -0.20 -15.53
N GLY A 59 -20.92 1.04 -15.27
CA GLY A 59 -20.20 2.05 -14.52
C GLY A 59 -19.31 2.94 -15.38
N SER A 60 -18.63 3.88 -14.75
CA SER A 60 -17.78 4.87 -15.41
C SER A 60 -16.46 5.10 -14.67
N VAL A 61 -15.42 5.47 -15.41
CA VAL A 61 -14.14 5.92 -14.86
C VAL A 61 -13.89 7.35 -15.31
N LEU A 62 -13.67 8.23 -14.34
CA LEU A 62 -13.33 9.62 -14.57
C LEU A 62 -11.85 9.85 -14.22
N LEU A 63 -11.13 10.56 -15.10
CA LEU A 63 -9.78 11.06 -14.85
C LEU A 63 -9.85 12.60 -14.89
N ASP A 64 -9.38 13.27 -13.84
CA ASP A 64 -9.51 14.72 -13.69
C ASP A 64 -10.96 15.22 -13.87
N GLY A 65 -11.94 14.51 -13.32
CA GLY A 65 -13.36 14.86 -13.37
C GLY A 65 -14.06 14.65 -14.70
N ARG A 66 -13.41 14.08 -15.72
CA ARG A 66 -14.01 13.77 -17.04
C ARG A 66 -13.84 12.29 -17.40
N PRO A 67 -14.72 11.73 -18.23
CA PRO A 67 -14.56 10.36 -18.68
C PRO A 67 -13.19 10.09 -19.29
N ILE A 68 -12.56 8.98 -18.89
CA ILE A 68 -11.24 8.59 -19.38
C ILE A 68 -11.28 8.22 -20.86
N THR A 69 -10.30 8.69 -21.63
CA THR A 69 -10.18 8.47 -23.08
C THR A 69 -8.89 7.71 -23.41
N ASP A 70 -8.74 7.28 -24.67
CA ASP A 70 -7.52 6.59 -25.13
C ASP A 70 -6.29 7.51 -25.10
N ASP A 71 -6.47 8.82 -25.27
CA ASP A 71 -5.37 9.78 -25.18
C ASP A 71 -4.84 9.92 -23.74
N ASP A 72 -5.67 9.65 -22.74
CA ASP A 72 -5.27 9.72 -21.33
C ASP A 72 -4.31 8.60 -20.94
N VAL A 73 -4.26 7.50 -21.68
CA VAL A 73 -3.34 6.38 -21.41
C VAL A 73 -1.88 6.86 -21.41
N ARG A 74 -1.54 7.89 -22.20
CA ARG A 74 -0.19 8.50 -22.19
C ARG A 74 0.14 9.26 -20.90
N ARG A 75 -0.87 9.61 -20.11
CA ARG A 75 -0.72 10.28 -18.82
C ARG A 75 -0.63 9.29 -17.66
N ILE A 76 -0.79 7.99 -17.97
CA ILE A 76 -0.76 6.89 -17.01
C ILE A 76 0.52 6.09 -17.23
N GLY A 77 1.27 5.88 -16.17
CA GLY A 77 2.36 4.91 -16.16
C GLY A 77 1.87 3.60 -15.56
N TYR A 78 1.81 2.54 -16.36
CA TYR A 78 1.35 1.23 -15.90
C TYR A 78 2.50 0.22 -15.84
N LEU A 79 2.72 -0.35 -14.65
CA LEU A 79 3.63 -1.46 -14.39
C LEU A 79 2.81 -2.73 -14.13
N PRO A 80 2.66 -3.63 -15.10
CA PRO A 80 1.92 -4.88 -14.92
C PRO A 80 2.73 -5.88 -14.07
N GLU A 81 2.03 -6.80 -13.40
CA GLU A 81 2.64 -7.93 -12.68
C GLU A 81 3.46 -8.82 -13.61
N GLU A 82 2.90 -9.12 -14.81
CA GLU A 82 3.61 -9.85 -15.86
C GLU A 82 4.47 -8.91 -16.70
N ARG A 83 5.66 -9.35 -17.06
CA ARG A 83 6.66 -8.51 -17.71
C ARG A 83 6.38 -8.35 -19.20
N GLY A 84 6.11 -7.13 -19.62
CA GLY A 84 5.95 -6.74 -21.03
C GLY A 84 7.27 -6.40 -21.74
N LEU A 85 8.42 -6.91 -21.26
CA LEU A 85 9.71 -6.61 -21.88
C LEU A 85 10.04 -7.55 -23.03
N TYR A 86 10.57 -7.02 -24.14
CA TYR A 86 11.01 -7.80 -25.32
C TYR A 86 12.35 -8.47 -25.03
N LYS A 87 12.36 -9.79 -24.86
CA LYS A 87 13.49 -10.59 -24.40
C LYS A 87 14.77 -10.40 -25.22
N LYS A 88 14.68 -10.28 -26.54
CA LYS A 88 15.80 -10.18 -27.46
C LYS A 88 16.36 -8.76 -27.64
N MET A 89 15.66 -7.72 -27.14
CA MET A 89 16.14 -6.34 -27.21
C MET A 89 17.18 -6.06 -26.11
N LYS A 90 18.09 -5.13 -26.38
CA LYS A 90 18.97 -4.56 -25.36
C LYS A 90 18.17 -3.66 -24.42
N VAL A 91 18.56 -3.62 -23.16
CA VAL A 91 17.89 -2.84 -22.11
C VAL A 91 17.79 -1.36 -22.46
N GLY A 92 18.90 -0.74 -22.84
CA GLY A 92 18.92 0.68 -23.21
C GLY A 92 18.11 1.00 -24.47
N GLU A 93 18.15 0.13 -25.49
CA GLU A 93 17.34 0.29 -26.70
C GLU A 93 15.84 0.21 -26.41
N GLN A 94 15.44 -0.79 -25.60
CA GLN A 94 14.06 -0.97 -25.23
C GLN A 94 13.54 0.20 -24.36
N ALA A 95 14.35 0.66 -23.40
CA ALA A 95 13.98 1.79 -22.55
C ALA A 95 13.79 3.07 -23.38
N ILE A 96 14.66 3.33 -24.36
CA ILE A 96 14.49 4.45 -25.32
C ILE A 96 13.22 4.25 -26.18
N PHE A 97 12.96 3.02 -26.62
CA PHE A 97 11.78 2.72 -27.44
C PHE A 97 10.49 3.06 -26.70
N PHE A 98 10.32 2.59 -25.46
CA PHE A 98 9.14 2.90 -24.66
C PHE A 98 9.04 4.38 -24.27
N ALA A 99 10.17 5.03 -23.97
CA ALA A 99 10.19 6.47 -23.71
C ALA A 99 9.65 7.27 -24.90
N ARG A 100 10.03 6.87 -26.12
CA ARG A 100 9.55 7.51 -27.36
C ARG A 100 8.08 7.24 -27.63
N LEU A 101 7.57 6.04 -27.33
CA LEU A 101 6.15 5.74 -27.43
C LEU A 101 5.31 6.64 -26.51
N ASN A 102 5.88 7.02 -25.36
CA ASN A 102 5.26 7.95 -24.42
C ASN A 102 5.60 9.43 -24.72
N GLY A 103 6.11 9.74 -25.91
CA GLY A 103 6.27 11.11 -26.41
C GLY A 103 7.61 11.80 -26.09
N LEU A 104 8.57 11.13 -25.42
CA LEU A 104 9.87 11.73 -25.15
C LEU A 104 10.75 11.77 -26.41
N ALA A 105 11.45 12.90 -26.64
CA ALA A 105 12.49 12.95 -27.63
C ALA A 105 13.65 11.99 -27.27
N ARG A 106 14.32 11.40 -28.29
CA ARG A 106 15.39 10.41 -28.06
C ARG A 106 16.54 10.94 -27.20
N SER A 107 16.94 12.20 -27.38
CA SER A 107 18.00 12.84 -26.59
C SER A 107 17.59 12.98 -25.12
N GLU A 108 16.37 13.40 -24.87
CA GLU A 108 15.81 13.55 -23.52
C GLU A 108 15.64 12.18 -22.85
N ALA A 109 15.09 11.19 -23.55
CA ALA A 109 14.97 9.82 -23.06
C ALA A 109 16.35 9.28 -22.61
N ARG A 110 17.38 9.46 -23.44
CA ARG A 110 18.74 9.01 -23.11
C ARG A 110 19.33 9.73 -21.89
N ARG A 111 19.08 11.04 -21.76
CA ARG A 111 19.52 11.84 -20.60
C ARG A 111 18.84 11.37 -19.32
N GLN A 112 17.53 11.20 -19.34
CA GLN A 112 16.75 10.73 -18.16
C GLN A 112 17.14 9.30 -17.79
N LEU A 113 17.30 8.40 -18.75
CA LEU A 113 17.69 7.03 -18.51
C LEU A 113 19.06 6.92 -17.84
N LYS A 114 20.04 7.77 -18.21
CA LYS A 114 21.34 7.79 -17.53
C LYS A 114 21.17 8.06 -16.04
N LEU A 115 20.38 9.07 -15.66
CA LEU A 115 20.13 9.43 -14.25
C LEU A 115 19.46 8.28 -13.48
N TRP A 116 18.45 7.65 -14.11
CA TRP A 116 17.77 6.53 -13.51
C TRP A 116 18.65 5.29 -13.35
N PHE A 117 19.48 4.99 -14.36
CA PHE A 117 20.39 3.85 -14.34
C PHE A 117 21.48 4.02 -13.27
N GLU A 118 22.04 5.24 -13.16
CA GLU A 118 22.98 5.60 -12.10
C GLU A 118 22.32 5.44 -10.71
N LYS A 119 21.13 5.99 -10.53
CA LYS A 119 20.37 5.92 -9.27
C LYS A 119 20.10 4.47 -8.83
N PHE A 120 19.81 3.58 -9.76
CA PHE A 120 19.54 2.17 -9.49
C PHE A 120 20.79 1.27 -9.53
N GLY A 121 21.99 1.84 -9.85
CA GLY A 121 23.25 1.11 -9.98
C GLY A 121 23.23 0.07 -11.10
N ILE A 122 22.63 0.41 -12.25
CA ILE A 122 22.42 -0.52 -13.37
C ILE A 122 22.99 -0.01 -14.71
N GLU A 123 23.94 0.91 -14.69
CA GLU A 123 24.54 1.50 -15.89
C GLU A 123 25.18 0.43 -16.79
N SER A 124 25.77 -0.60 -16.18
CA SER A 124 26.39 -1.73 -16.89
C SER A 124 25.40 -2.62 -17.64
N TRP A 125 24.08 -2.44 -17.42
CA TRP A 125 23.05 -3.25 -18.09
C TRP A 125 22.61 -2.67 -19.42
N TRP A 126 23.06 -1.49 -19.80
CA TRP A 126 22.62 -0.78 -21.00
C TRP A 126 22.65 -1.64 -22.27
N ASP A 127 23.75 -2.38 -22.48
CA ASP A 127 23.98 -3.22 -23.66
C ASP A 127 23.60 -4.69 -23.47
N ARG A 128 23.16 -5.09 -22.28
CA ARG A 128 22.69 -6.45 -22.03
C ARG A 128 21.33 -6.68 -22.69
N LYS A 129 21.09 -7.91 -23.13
CA LYS A 129 19.74 -8.31 -23.56
C LYS A 129 18.83 -8.53 -22.35
N VAL A 130 17.54 -8.26 -22.52
CA VAL A 130 16.56 -8.46 -21.44
C VAL A 130 16.48 -9.91 -20.98
N GLU A 131 16.70 -10.88 -21.84
CA GLU A 131 16.73 -12.32 -21.50
C GLU A 131 17.87 -12.71 -20.53
N GLU A 132 18.90 -11.89 -20.42
CA GLU A 132 20.04 -12.09 -19.51
C GLU A 132 19.76 -11.54 -18.09
N LEU A 133 18.64 -10.86 -17.90
CA LEU A 133 18.27 -10.26 -16.61
C LEU A 133 17.57 -11.26 -15.69
N SER A 134 17.94 -11.23 -14.41
CA SER A 134 17.12 -11.90 -13.37
C SER A 134 15.73 -11.26 -13.24
N LYS A 135 14.85 -11.91 -12.51
CA LYS A 135 13.48 -11.39 -12.25
C LYS A 135 13.52 -9.98 -11.64
N GLY A 136 14.28 -9.75 -10.58
CA GLY A 136 14.39 -8.45 -9.93
C GLY A 136 15.07 -7.40 -10.83
N MET A 137 16.09 -7.80 -11.62
CA MET A 137 16.72 -6.90 -12.59
C MET A 137 15.73 -6.40 -13.65
N ALA A 138 14.95 -7.30 -14.24
CA ALA A 138 13.95 -6.94 -15.24
C ALA A 138 12.88 -6.00 -14.65
N GLN A 139 12.53 -6.19 -13.37
CA GLN A 139 11.55 -5.36 -12.67
C GLN A 139 12.06 -3.94 -12.43
N LYS A 140 13.35 -3.75 -12.07
CA LYS A 140 13.96 -2.42 -12.01
C LYS A 140 13.87 -1.68 -13.34
N VAL A 141 14.23 -2.35 -14.44
CA VAL A 141 14.15 -1.78 -15.78
C VAL A 141 12.72 -1.40 -16.14
N GLN A 142 11.77 -2.27 -15.85
CA GLN A 142 10.35 -2.02 -16.14
C GLN A 142 9.80 -0.86 -15.31
N PHE A 143 10.15 -0.75 -14.04
CA PHE A 143 9.81 0.40 -13.20
C PHE A 143 10.35 1.71 -13.82
N ILE A 144 11.64 1.76 -14.17
CA ILE A 144 12.25 2.95 -14.77
C ILE A 144 11.51 3.36 -16.05
N ILE A 145 11.20 2.42 -16.93
CA ILE A 145 10.47 2.68 -18.18
C ILE A 145 9.09 3.27 -17.88
N THR A 146 8.42 2.75 -16.84
CA THR A 146 7.07 3.18 -16.45
C THR A 146 7.04 4.63 -15.95
N VAL A 147 8.05 5.07 -15.21
CA VAL A 147 8.08 6.41 -14.60
C VAL A 147 8.79 7.48 -15.43
N LEU A 148 9.51 7.06 -16.45
CA LEU A 148 10.45 7.91 -17.22
C LEU A 148 9.80 9.14 -17.85
N HIS A 149 8.58 9.00 -18.37
CA HIS A 149 7.84 10.06 -19.04
C HIS A 149 7.06 10.97 -18.08
N ARG A 150 7.25 10.79 -16.76
CA ARG A 150 6.65 11.58 -15.68
C ARG A 150 5.13 11.64 -15.75
N PRO A 151 4.44 10.51 -15.76
CA PRO A 151 2.98 10.49 -15.78
C PRO A 151 2.40 11.09 -14.50
N SER A 152 1.21 11.68 -14.59
CA SER A 152 0.49 12.22 -13.43
C SER A 152 -0.15 11.14 -12.56
N LEU A 153 -0.44 9.98 -13.17
CA LEU A 153 -0.97 8.79 -12.49
C LEU A 153 -0.07 7.59 -12.77
N LEU A 154 0.39 6.96 -11.71
CA LEU A 154 1.18 5.74 -11.75
C LEU A 154 0.36 4.58 -11.20
N ILE A 155 0.34 3.46 -11.90
CA ILE A 155 -0.38 2.25 -11.49
C ILE A 155 0.61 1.08 -11.51
N PHE A 156 0.83 0.48 -10.35
CA PHE A 156 1.76 -0.63 -10.17
C PHE A 156 1.00 -1.88 -9.70
N ASP A 157 1.04 -2.94 -10.48
CA ASP A 157 0.41 -4.23 -10.14
C ASP A 157 1.47 -5.14 -9.50
N GLU A 158 1.35 -5.38 -8.18
CA GLU A 158 2.29 -6.15 -7.34
C GLU A 158 3.76 -5.70 -7.50
N PRO A 159 4.11 -4.41 -7.29
CA PRO A 159 5.41 -3.86 -7.65
C PRO A 159 6.59 -4.46 -6.90
N PHE A 160 6.36 -5.00 -5.70
CA PHE A 160 7.40 -5.55 -4.83
C PHE A 160 7.64 -7.05 -5.05
N SER A 161 6.82 -7.72 -5.88
CA SER A 161 6.93 -9.15 -6.16
C SER A 161 8.27 -9.50 -6.81
N GLY A 162 9.06 -10.33 -6.13
CA GLY A 162 10.35 -10.83 -6.63
C GLY A 162 11.55 -9.92 -6.37
N PHE A 163 11.40 -8.88 -5.58
CA PHE A 163 12.50 -8.13 -5.01
C PHE A 163 12.95 -8.75 -3.67
N ASP A 164 14.23 -8.64 -3.40
CA ASP A 164 14.76 -8.79 -2.04
C ASP A 164 14.41 -7.56 -1.19
N PRO A 165 14.53 -7.63 0.15
CA PRO A 165 14.14 -6.53 1.04
C PRO A 165 14.83 -5.20 0.73
N VAL A 166 16.10 -5.21 0.33
CA VAL A 166 16.87 -3.98 0.04
C VAL A 166 16.33 -3.29 -1.21
N ASN A 167 16.07 -4.06 -2.27
CA ASN A 167 15.53 -3.53 -3.51
C ASN A 167 14.06 -3.12 -3.35
N ALA A 168 13.28 -3.83 -2.52
CA ALA A 168 11.92 -3.43 -2.18
C ALA A 168 11.91 -2.08 -1.45
N GLN A 169 12.83 -1.87 -0.51
CA GLN A 169 12.96 -0.61 0.22
C GLN A 169 13.31 0.56 -0.71
N LEU A 170 14.29 0.37 -1.60
CA LEU A 170 14.63 1.36 -2.61
C LEU A 170 13.43 1.75 -3.47
N LEU A 171 12.61 0.76 -3.87
CA LEU A 171 11.43 1.02 -4.69
C LEU A 171 10.36 1.80 -3.91
N LYS A 172 10.15 1.50 -2.62
CA LYS A 172 9.23 2.26 -1.74
C LYS A 172 9.65 3.73 -1.64
N GLU A 173 10.93 3.98 -1.42
CA GLU A 173 11.49 5.34 -1.35
C GLU A 173 11.28 6.10 -2.66
N GLU A 174 11.44 5.42 -3.82
CA GLU A 174 11.18 6.05 -5.12
C GLU A 174 9.69 6.34 -5.34
N ILE A 175 8.79 5.46 -4.90
CA ILE A 175 7.35 5.69 -4.96
C ILE A 175 6.97 6.94 -4.15
N LEU A 176 7.47 7.05 -2.93
CA LEU A 176 7.26 8.24 -2.09
C LEU A 176 7.85 9.50 -2.73
N ALA A 177 9.07 9.43 -3.28
CA ALA A 177 9.69 10.56 -3.98
C ALA A 177 8.93 10.97 -5.26
N LEU A 178 8.25 10.05 -5.95
CA LEU A 178 7.39 10.35 -7.10
C LEU A 178 6.11 11.06 -6.63
N ARG A 179 5.48 10.59 -5.55
CA ARG A 179 4.33 11.27 -4.92
C ARG A 179 4.69 12.69 -4.49
N ASP A 180 5.80 12.88 -3.81
CA ASP A 180 6.26 14.19 -3.32
C ASP A 180 6.56 15.18 -4.46
N ARG A 181 6.82 14.67 -5.67
CA ARG A 181 6.92 15.46 -6.90
C ARG A 181 5.58 15.70 -7.60
N GLY A 182 4.47 15.29 -6.98
CA GLY A 182 3.10 15.55 -7.45
C GLY A 182 2.46 14.42 -8.25
N ALA A 183 3.09 13.26 -8.40
CA ALA A 183 2.44 12.10 -9.00
C ALA A 183 1.44 11.48 -8.02
N THR A 184 0.36 10.91 -8.54
CA THR A 184 -0.50 10.02 -7.77
C THR A 184 -0.12 8.58 -8.07
N VAL A 185 -0.02 7.76 -7.06
CA VAL A 185 0.38 6.36 -7.20
C VAL A 185 -0.72 5.44 -6.71
N ILE A 186 -1.13 4.50 -7.55
CA ILE A 186 -1.97 3.36 -7.17
C ILE A 186 -1.07 2.13 -7.20
N PHE A 187 -1.08 1.31 -6.17
CA PHE A 187 -0.49 0.00 -6.30
C PHE A 187 -1.37 -1.10 -5.71
N SER A 188 -1.44 -2.21 -6.43
CA SER A 188 -2.08 -3.41 -5.91
C SER A 188 -1.09 -4.19 -5.06
N THR A 189 -1.55 -4.73 -3.96
CA THR A 189 -0.76 -5.66 -3.15
C THR A 189 -1.63 -6.51 -2.22
N HIS A 190 -1.06 -7.61 -1.78
CA HIS A 190 -1.55 -8.42 -0.66
C HIS A 190 -0.61 -8.34 0.56
N ASN A 191 0.47 -7.55 0.48
CA ASN A 191 1.44 -7.35 1.57
C ASN A 191 1.06 -6.13 2.41
N MET A 192 0.50 -6.37 3.60
CA MET A 192 -0.02 -5.33 4.48
C MET A 192 1.05 -4.46 5.13
N SER A 193 2.27 -4.96 5.34
CA SER A 193 3.37 -4.14 5.87
C SER A 193 3.76 -3.02 4.89
N SER A 194 3.81 -3.31 3.59
CA SER A 194 4.05 -2.29 2.58
C SER A 194 2.94 -1.24 2.52
N VAL A 195 1.69 -1.63 2.84
CA VAL A 195 0.56 -0.71 2.91
C VAL A 195 0.75 0.28 4.06
N GLU A 196 1.07 -0.21 5.26
CA GLU A 196 1.31 0.65 6.44
C GLU A 196 2.47 1.63 6.25
N GLU A 197 3.50 1.20 5.51
CA GLU A 197 4.71 1.99 5.31
C GLU A 197 4.53 3.15 4.33
N ILE A 198 3.72 2.97 3.27
CA ILE A 198 3.70 3.94 2.17
C ILE A 198 2.33 4.42 1.70
N CYS A 199 1.21 3.77 2.11
CA CYS A 199 -0.13 4.19 1.68
C CYS A 199 -0.71 5.30 2.54
N ASP A 200 -1.28 6.31 1.87
CA ASP A 200 -2.14 7.31 2.50
C ASP A 200 -3.58 6.81 2.61
N HIS A 201 -4.06 6.13 1.56
CA HIS A 201 -5.44 5.63 1.44
C HIS A 201 -5.46 4.22 0.86
N ILE A 202 -6.55 3.50 1.12
CA ILE A 202 -6.76 2.15 0.57
C ILE A 202 -8.18 1.91 0.10
N THR A 203 -8.34 0.92 -0.77
CA THR A 203 -9.57 0.14 -0.96
C THR A 203 -9.26 -1.34 -0.89
N LEU A 204 -10.03 -2.06 -0.10
CA LEU A 204 -9.98 -3.51 0.00
C LEU A 204 -11.12 -4.14 -0.81
N ILE A 205 -10.75 -4.87 -1.87
CA ILE A 205 -11.68 -5.65 -2.68
C ILE A 205 -11.64 -7.11 -2.22
N ASN A 206 -12.80 -7.67 -1.92
CA ASN A 206 -12.94 -9.09 -1.62
C ASN A 206 -14.18 -9.65 -2.33
N LYS A 207 -14.04 -10.83 -2.95
CA LYS A 207 -15.12 -11.47 -3.72
C LYS A 207 -15.84 -10.49 -4.64
N SER A 208 -15.05 -9.72 -5.39
CA SER A 208 -15.50 -8.73 -6.38
C SER A 208 -16.18 -7.47 -5.84
N HIS A 209 -16.26 -7.29 -4.52
CA HIS A 209 -16.88 -6.13 -3.87
C HIS A 209 -15.85 -5.30 -3.12
N ASN A 210 -16.09 -3.98 -3.07
CA ASN A 210 -15.39 -3.09 -2.15
C ASN A 210 -15.95 -3.31 -0.74
N ILE A 211 -15.12 -3.78 0.21
CA ILE A 211 -15.53 -4.05 1.59
C ILE A 211 -14.96 -3.07 2.61
N LEU A 212 -13.92 -2.31 2.26
CA LEU A 212 -13.32 -1.31 3.12
C LEU A 212 -12.59 -0.25 2.28
N SER A 213 -12.81 1.03 2.56
CA SER A 213 -12.09 2.14 1.91
C SER A 213 -11.89 3.30 2.87
N GLY A 214 -10.78 4.02 2.72
CA GLY A 214 -10.49 5.23 3.49
C GLY A 214 -9.00 5.49 3.68
N ALA A 215 -8.69 6.50 4.50
CA ALA A 215 -7.31 6.76 4.93
C ALA A 215 -6.82 5.65 5.87
N VAL A 216 -5.56 5.23 5.71
CA VAL A 216 -4.98 4.11 6.48
C VAL A 216 -5.06 4.38 7.98
N ASP A 217 -4.67 5.56 8.43
CA ASP A 217 -4.69 5.93 9.84
C ASP A 217 -6.10 5.99 10.42
N GLU A 218 -7.09 6.48 9.64
CA GLU A 218 -8.49 6.52 10.09
C GLU A 218 -9.07 5.12 10.22
N ILE A 219 -8.78 4.24 9.26
CA ILE A 219 -9.20 2.83 9.29
C ILE A 219 -8.62 2.16 10.52
N ARG A 220 -7.32 2.30 10.78
CA ARG A 220 -6.65 1.68 11.93
C ARG A 220 -7.24 2.17 13.25
N ARG A 221 -7.47 3.47 13.40
CA ARG A 221 -8.08 4.04 14.61
C ARG A 221 -9.53 3.61 14.80
N ARG A 222 -10.33 3.60 13.73
CA ARG A 222 -11.75 3.21 13.76
C ARG A 222 -11.94 1.75 14.21
N HIS A 223 -11.00 0.87 13.83
CA HIS A 223 -11.03 -0.54 14.17
C HIS A 223 -10.15 -0.88 15.39
N GLY A 224 -9.63 0.14 16.08
CA GLY A 224 -8.97 0.02 17.38
C GLY A 224 -9.95 -0.49 18.44
N GLU A 225 -9.45 -1.34 19.32
CA GLU A 225 -10.26 -1.98 20.38
C GLU A 225 -10.17 -1.24 21.71
N ASN A 226 -9.66 -0.01 21.72
CA ASN A 226 -9.41 0.78 22.94
C ASN A 226 -8.54 0.02 23.95
N ILE A 227 -7.50 -0.65 23.42
CA ILE A 227 -6.52 -1.41 24.21
C ILE A 227 -5.28 -0.55 24.40
N PHE A 228 -4.71 -0.57 25.61
CA PHE A 228 -3.50 0.15 25.94
C PHE A 228 -2.42 -0.81 26.45
N GLU A 229 -1.22 -0.67 25.93
CA GLU A 229 -0.02 -1.27 26.48
C GLU A 229 0.57 -0.34 27.54
N VAL A 230 0.76 -0.87 28.74
CA VAL A 230 1.35 -0.18 29.88
C VAL A 230 2.68 -0.80 30.21
N SER A 231 3.75 -0.01 30.23
CA SER A 231 5.05 -0.42 30.73
C SER A 231 5.36 0.26 32.07
N TYR A 232 5.82 -0.49 33.07
CA TYR A 232 6.01 0.02 34.43
C TYR A 232 7.15 -0.71 35.15
N ARG A 233 7.64 -0.09 36.24
CA ARG A 233 8.49 -0.73 37.25
C ARG A 233 7.76 -0.78 38.58
N GLY A 234 7.87 -1.89 39.30
CA GLY A 234 7.25 -2.08 40.62
C GLY A 234 6.57 -3.42 40.72
N ASP A 235 5.73 -3.54 41.77
CA ASP A 235 5.01 -4.79 42.06
C ASP A 235 3.86 -5.03 41.07
N GLU A 236 3.84 -6.22 40.46
CA GLU A 236 2.80 -6.63 39.53
C GLU A 236 1.42 -6.71 40.19
N ALA A 237 1.35 -7.20 41.44
CA ALA A 237 0.09 -7.31 42.16
C ALA A 237 -0.52 -5.93 42.45
N ALA A 238 0.31 -4.93 42.78
CA ALA A 238 -0.12 -3.54 42.94
C ALA A 238 -0.61 -2.93 41.59
N ALA A 239 0.12 -3.15 40.51
CA ALA A 239 -0.28 -2.70 39.17
C ALA A 239 -1.62 -3.28 38.74
N ARG A 240 -1.80 -4.59 38.86
CA ARG A 240 -3.06 -5.25 38.51
C ARG A 240 -4.20 -4.83 39.43
N GLY A 241 -3.93 -4.76 40.74
CA GLY A 241 -4.93 -4.41 41.75
C GLY A 241 -5.52 -2.99 41.57
N CYS A 242 -4.70 -2.01 41.26
CA CYS A 242 -5.16 -0.62 41.11
C CYS A 242 -6.07 -0.39 39.90
N VAL A 243 -6.03 -1.25 38.86
CA VAL A 243 -6.84 -1.15 37.64
C VAL A 243 -7.93 -2.19 37.52
N ALA A 244 -7.98 -3.20 38.40
CA ALA A 244 -8.89 -4.35 38.32
C ALA A 244 -10.38 -3.97 38.26
N SER A 245 -10.77 -2.85 38.92
CA SER A 245 -12.16 -2.37 38.90
C SER A 245 -12.46 -1.43 37.71
N ARG A 246 -11.44 -1.00 36.97
CA ARG A 246 -11.54 -0.01 35.90
C ARG A 246 -11.24 -0.57 34.52
N CYS A 247 -10.47 -1.66 34.45
CA CYS A 247 -10.01 -2.24 33.20
C CYS A 247 -10.13 -3.74 33.18
N GLN A 248 -10.41 -4.28 32.01
CA GLN A 248 -10.16 -5.68 31.70
C GLN A 248 -8.65 -5.82 31.43
N ILE A 249 -7.99 -6.67 32.22
CA ILE A 249 -6.58 -7.00 32.01
C ILE A 249 -6.52 -8.14 31.01
N MET A 250 -5.74 -7.94 29.93
CA MET A 250 -5.55 -8.90 28.86
C MET A 250 -4.14 -9.50 28.96
N GLU A 251 -3.98 -10.72 28.50
CA GLU A 251 -2.64 -11.31 28.37
C GLU A 251 -1.98 -10.82 27.07
N PRO A 252 -0.69 -10.43 27.13
CA PRO A 252 0.03 -10.04 25.93
C PRO A 252 0.16 -11.25 24.98
N PRO A 253 0.02 -11.06 23.66
CA PRO A 253 0.05 -12.15 22.67
C PRO A 253 1.43 -12.82 22.54
N THR A 254 2.48 -12.26 23.11
CA THR A 254 3.83 -12.83 23.09
C THR A 254 4.43 -12.77 24.48
N PRO A 255 4.99 -13.89 25.00
CA PRO A 255 5.71 -13.85 26.27
C PRO A 255 6.94 -12.93 26.17
N ALA A 256 7.24 -12.24 27.23
CA ALA A 256 8.27 -11.20 27.39
C ALA A 256 9.73 -11.66 27.14
N SER A 257 10.00 -12.65 26.28
CA SER A 257 11.28 -13.36 26.15
C SER A 257 12.32 -12.72 25.23
N GLU A 258 12.08 -11.54 24.63
CA GLU A 258 13.05 -10.99 23.65
C GLU A 258 13.61 -9.59 23.93
N GLN A 259 13.29 -8.97 25.06
CA GLN A 259 14.05 -7.79 25.49
C GLN A 259 14.34 -7.87 26.99
N PRO A 260 15.61 -7.70 27.42
CA PRO A 260 15.93 -7.49 28.82
C PRO A 260 15.47 -6.08 29.20
N SER A 261 14.19 -5.91 29.40
CA SER A 261 13.65 -4.65 29.89
C SER A 261 13.38 -4.80 31.38
N ASP A 262 14.00 -3.96 32.18
CA ASP A 262 13.77 -3.73 33.60
C ASP A 262 12.30 -3.34 33.91
N CYS A 263 11.39 -3.47 32.94
CA CYS A 263 10.00 -3.03 33.01
C CYS A 263 9.03 -4.17 32.69
N ALA A 264 8.04 -4.35 33.56
CA ALA A 264 6.90 -5.24 33.29
C ALA A 264 5.90 -4.57 32.34
N ARG A 265 5.07 -5.38 31.68
CA ARG A 265 4.03 -4.92 30.74
C ARG A 265 2.66 -5.49 31.09
N LEU A 266 1.63 -4.68 30.89
CA LEU A 266 0.21 -5.08 30.95
C LEU A 266 -0.51 -4.56 29.71
N LEU A 267 -1.48 -5.34 29.23
CA LEU A 267 -2.47 -4.90 28.26
C LEU A 267 -3.79 -4.63 28.98
N LEU A 268 -4.32 -3.44 28.81
CA LEU A 268 -5.52 -2.97 29.49
C LEU A 268 -6.56 -2.51 28.50
N ARG A 269 -7.81 -2.95 28.68
CA ARG A 269 -8.98 -2.38 28.01
C ARG A 269 -9.82 -1.67 29.08
N PRO A 270 -9.96 -0.33 29.07
CA PRO A 270 -10.84 0.39 29.98
C PRO A 270 -12.27 -0.12 29.89
N CYS A 271 -12.94 -0.26 31.02
CA CYS A 271 -14.36 -0.59 31.06
C CYS A 271 -15.21 0.58 30.52
N GLU A 272 -16.45 0.31 30.13
CA GLU A 272 -17.37 1.34 29.64
C GLU A 272 -17.55 2.47 30.68
N GLY A 273 -17.40 3.71 30.22
CA GLY A 273 -17.49 4.90 31.07
C GLY A 273 -16.24 5.27 31.86
N VAL A 274 -15.18 4.46 31.81
CA VAL A 274 -13.89 4.80 32.46
C VAL A 274 -13.03 5.64 31.55
N GLU A 275 -12.61 6.82 32.04
CA GLU A 275 -11.71 7.66 31.26
C GLU A 275 -10.25 7.19 31.41
N VAL A 276 -9.50 7.23 30.29
CA VAL A 276 -8.08 6.83 30.24
C VAL A 276 -7.23 7.57 31.29
N ARG A 277 -7.54 8.86 31.55
CA ARG A 277 -6.84 9.64 32.59
C ARG A 277 -6.96 9.03 33.98
N GLU A 278 -8.08 8.39 34.32
CA GLU A 278 -8.30 7.75 35.62
C GLU A 278 -7.44 6.48 35.76
N VAL A 279 -7.29 5.75 34.66
CA VAL A 279 -6.43 4.56 34.59
C VAL A 279 -4.96 4.97 34.78
N ILE A 280 -4.51 6.02 34.06
CA ILE A 280 -3.15 6.55 34.20
C ILE A 280 -2.89 7.04 35.62
N ALA A 281 -3.82 7.77 36.23
CA ALA A 281 -3.68 8.27 37.60
C ALA A 281 -3.57 7.13 38.62
N ALA A 282 -4.39 6.06 38.49
CA ALA A 282 -4.35 4.91 39.35
C ALA A 282 -3.00 4.16 39.24
N LEU A 283 -2.51 3.93 38.03
CA LEU A 283 -1.23 3.28 37.78
C LEU A 283 -0.06 4.10 38.33
N ASN A 284 -0.04 5.42 38.09
CA ASN A 284 1.04 6.29 38.55
C ASN A 284 1.10 6.42 40.09
N GLY A 285 -0.03 6.16 40.78
CA GLY A 285 -0.09 6.10 42.25
C GLY A 285 0.38 4.76 42.82
N ALA A 286 0.40 3.69 42.06
CA ALA A 286 0.69 2.33 42.52
C ALA A 286 2.09 1.83 42.08
N VAL A 287 2.57 2.25 40.92
CA VAL A 287 3.84 1.79 40.34
C VAL A 287 4.55 2.95 39.62
N GLU A 288 5.81 2.76 39.27
CA GLU A 288 6.55 3.72 38.44
C GLU A 288 6.17 3.52 36.96
N LEU A 289 5.24 4.35 36.46
CA LEU A 289 4.78 4.28 35.08
C LEU A 289 5.89 4.71 34.12
N ARG A 290 6.21 3.91 33.12
CA ARG A 290 7.23 4.17 32.09
C ARG A 290 6.66 4.46 30.72
N GLY A 291 5.51 3.89 30.40
CA GLY A 291 4.82 4.13 29.15
C GLY A 291 3.34 3.75 29.24
N PHE A 292 2.53 4.46 28.48
CA PHE A 292 1.12 4.19 28.27
C PHE A 292 0.80 4.49 26.81
N THR A 293 0.59 3.46 26.02
CA THR A 293 0.47 3.56 24.56
C THR A 293 -0.78 2.85 24.08
N GLU A 294 -1.59 3.51 23.25
CA GLU A 294 -2.72 2.87 22.59
C GLU A 294 -2.24 1.82 21.60
N VAL A 295 -2.79 0.63 21.67
CA VAL A 295 -2.50 -0.47 20.72
C VAL A 295 -3.41 -0.30 19.52
N ILE A 296 -2.86 0.27 18.46
CA ILE A 296 -3.55 0.43 17.19
C ILE A 296 -3.37 -0.86 16.38
N PRO A 297 -4.46 -1.52 15.91
CA PRO A 297 -4.36 -2.77 15.16
C PRO A 297 -3.56 -2.59 13.87
N SER A 298 -2.85 -3.62 13.47
CA SER A 298 -2.15 -3.63 12.19
C SER A 298 -3.14 -3.70 11.03
N MET A 299 -2.73 -3.22 9.84
CA MET A 299 -3.53 -3.40 8.62
C MET A 299 -3.72 -4.87 8.28
N ASN A 300 -2.78 -5.74 8.69
CA ASN A 300 -2.92 -7.18 8.51
C ASN A 300 -4.08 -7.75 9.34
N ASP A 301 -4.21 -7.34 10.61
CA ASP A 301 -5.30 -7.80 11.48
C ASP A 301 -6.66 -7.32 10.96
N ILE A 302 -6.72 -6.05 10.55
CA ILE A 302 -7.92 -5.46 9.95
C ILE A 302 -8.29 -6.18 8.65
N PHE A 303 -7.30 -6.47 7.79
CA PHE A 303 -7.51 -7.21 6.54
C PHE A 303 -8.09 -8.60 6.79
N ILE A 304 -7.51 -9.36 7.73
CA ILE A 304 -8.00 -10.71 8.09
C ILE A 304 -9.44 -10.64 8.59
N ARG A 305 -9.74 -9.70 9.48
CA ARG A 305 -11.10 -9.50 10.04
C ARG A 305 -12.10 -9.10 8.94
N ALA A 306 -11.71 -8.18 8.04
CA ALA A 306 -12.55 -7.73 6.93
C ALA A 306 -12.89 -8.89 5.97
N VAL A 307 -11.89 -9.68 5.58
CA VAL A 307 -12.08 -10.81 4.65
C VAL A 307 -12.95 -11.91 5.27
N ASN A 308 -12.85 -12.11 6.58
CA ASN A 308 -13.64 -13.09 7.34
C ASN A 308 -15.05 -12.56 7.71
N GLY A 309 -15.36 -11.28 7.49
CA GLY A 309 -16.64 -10.67 7.85
C GLY A 309 -16.82 -10.46 9.35
N THR A 310 -15.73 -10.22 10.07
CA THR A 310 -15.70 -10.00 11.54
C THR A 310 -15.27 -8.58 11.94
N LEU A 311 -15.31 -7.63 10.98
CA LEU A 311 -15.12 -6.19 11.24
C LEU A 311 -16.31 -5.57 11.91
#